data_6ca0aa090ba99739c06a32d25214f09e
#
_entry.id   6ca0aa090ba99739c06a32d25214f09e
#
_cell.length_a   1.000
_cell.length_b   1.000
_cell.length_c   1.000
_cell.angle_alpha   90.00
_cell.angle_beta   90.00
_cell.angle_gamma   90.00
#
_symmetry.space_group_name_H-M   'P 1'
#
loop_
_entity.id
_entity.type
_entity.pdbx_description
1 polymer ?
#
loop_
_entity_poly.entity_id
_entity_poly.type
_entity_poly.pdbx_seq_one_letter_code
_entity_poly.pdbx_strand_id
1 'polypeptide(L)'
;MFHFEETTKTFYLENNEITYAFTVENGIPEHLWFGARIPRDDLRYTRRVSCTSCDAQLPGTMSENHIAAELPTYGRGDFREPMLGVRDETGNLLLHLVYTGHRILPQPRLDGMPSTFGGETLEVTFEDGEKGLRAVLLYTLFADAAALTRAMRLENIGAHTLMLDRAFGFSFDLPVGAYETLTLAGSWAAERTP
;
A
#
# COMPACT_ATOMS: atom_id res chain seq x y z
N MET A 1 -12.37 -7.92 -10.55
CA MET A 1 -11.66 -7.73 -11.85
C MET A 1 -10.63 -6.65 -11.66
N PHE A 2 -9.42 -6.84 -12.19
CA PHE A 2 -8.37 -5.82 -12.18
C PHE A 2 -8.37 -5.06 -13.49
N HIS A 3 -8.15 -3.76 -13.39
CA HIS A 3 -7.94 -2.90 -14.54
C HIS A 3 -6.80 -1.93 -14.25
N PHE A 4 -5.94 -1.70 -15.21
CA PHE A 4 -4.84 -0.76 -15.15
C PHE A 4 -4.97 0.27 -16.26
N GLU A 5 -5.06 1.54 -15.87
CA GLU A 5 -5.09 2.67 -16.79
C GLU A 5 -3.67 3.16 -17.01
N GLU A 6 -3.11 2.89 -18.20
CA GLU A 6 -1.71 3.15 -18.52
C GLU A 6 -1.36 4.65 -18.50
N THR A 7 -2.28 5.52 -18.91
CA THR A 7 -2.04 6.95 -19.01
C THR A 7 -1.92 7.65 -17.67
N THR A 8 -2.71 7.20 -16.70
CA THR A 8 -2.75 7.75 -15.35
C THR A 8 -2.02 6.87 -14.34
N LYS A 9 -1.51 5.71 -14.76
CA LYS A 9 -0.92 4.69 -13.89
C LYS A 9 -1.83 4.31 -12.72
N THR A 10 -3.14 4.24 -12.98
CA THR A 10 -4.14 3.96 -11.95
C THR A 10 -4.59 2.51 -12.01
N PHE A 11 -4.59 1.88 -10.85
CA PHE A 11 -5.07 0.54 -10.62
C PHE A 11 -6.47 0.56 -10.03
N TYR A 12 -7.36 -0.24 -10.61
CA TYR A 12 -8.73 -0.45 -10.17
C TYR A 12 -8.94 -1.93 -9.87
N LEU A 13 -9.28 -2.23 -8.64
CA LEU A 13 -9.60 -3.55 -8.15
C LEU A 13 -11.09 -3.55 -7.80
N GLU A 14 -11.90 -4.16 -8.64
CA GLU A 14 -13.36 -4.00 -8.59
C GLU A 14 -14.07 -5.35 -8.65
N ASN A 15 -15.09 -5.50 -7.84
CA ASN A 15 -16.12 -6.53 -7.99
C ASN A 15 -17.51 -5.88 -8.03
N ASN A 16 -18.57 -6.63 -7.78
CA ASN A 16 -19.94 -6.09 -7.81
C ASN A 16 -20.26 -5.20 -6.60
N GLU A 17 -19.49 -5.26 -5.52
CA GLU A 17 -19.78 -4.62 -4.24
C GLU A 17 -18.80 -3.50 -3.90
N ILE A 18 -17.51 -3.68 -4.19
CA ILE A 18 -16.46 -2.76 -3.79
C ILE A 18 -15.59 -2.29 -4.95
N THR A 19 -15.01 -1.12 -4.78
CA THR A 19 -13.87 -0.61 -5.52
C THR A 19 -12.73 -0.30 -4.56
N TYR A 20 -11.53 -0.80 -4.88
CA TYR A 20 -10.26 -0.34 -4.32
C TYR A 20 -9.44 0.26 -5.44
N ALA A 21 -8.93 1.46 -5.26
CA ALA A 21 -8.14 2.13 -6.30
C ALA A 21 -6.96 2.90 -5.72
N PHE A 22 -5.87 2.87 -6.46
CA PHE A 22 -4.67 3.67 -6.19
C PHE A 22 -3.99 4.04 -7.50
N THR A 23 -3.21 5.10 -7.48
CA THR A 23 -2.41 5.54 -8.62
C THR A 23 -0.93 5.51 -8.28
N VAL A 24 -0.09 5.50 -9.32
CA VAL A 24 1.37 5.64 -9.15
C VAL A 24 1.81 6.93 -9.81
N GLU A 25 2.12 7.93 -9.01
CA GLU A 25 2.62 9.22 -9.48
C GLU A 25 4.10 9.39 -9.11
N ASN A 26 4.93 9.70 -10.08
CA ASN A 26 6.39 9.80 -9.91
C ASN A 26 7.03 8.55 -9.25
N GLY A 27 6.46 7.38 -9.51
CA GLY A 27 6.90 6.11 -8.92
C GLY A 27 6.34 5.82 -7.53
N ILE A 28 5.54 6.72 -6.95
CA ILE A 28 4.98 6.63 -5.59
C ILE A 28 3.52 6.17 -5.66
N PRO A 29 3.12 5.14 -4.91
CA PRO A 29 1.75 4.69 -4.88
C PRO A 29 0.90 5.54 -3.93
N GLU A 30 -0.16 6.16 -4.46
CA GLU A 30 -1.13 6.98 -3.73
C GLU A 30 -2.50 6.29 -3.71
N HIS A 31 -3.06 6.07 -2.52
CA HIS A 31 -4.41 5.56 -2.34
C HIS A 31 -5.46 6.57 -2.80
N LEU A 32 -6.45 6.11 -3.56
CA LEU A 32 -7.54 6.95 -4.06
C LEU A 32 -8.88 6.62 -3.40
N TRP A 33 -9.20 5.32 -3.30
CA TRP A 33 -10.52 4.90 -2.83
C TRP A 33 -10.51 3.47 -2.29
N PHE A 34 -11.24 3.25 -1.22
CA PHE A 34 -11.72 1.95 -0.79
C PHE A 34 -13.13 2.08 -0.20
N GLY A 35 -14.07 1.35 -0.76
CA GLY A 35 -15.45 1.37 -0.28
C GLY A 35 -16.41 0.75 -1.29
N ALA A 36 -17.67 1.16 -1.19
CA ALA A 36 -18.69 0.74 -2.14
C ALA A 36 -18.25 1.02 -3.59
N ARG A 37 -18.74 0.21 -4.49
CA ARG A 37 -18.43 0.35 -5.92
C ARG A 37 -18.85 1.74 -6.43
N ILE A 38 -17.91 2.43 -7.09
CA ILE A 38 -18.10 3.73 -7.72
C ILE A 38 -17.66 3.69 -9.19
N PRO A 39 -18.24 4.55 -10.06
CA PRO A 39 -17.73 4.73 -11.41
C PRO A 39 -16.27 5.21 -11.41
N ARG A 40 -15.46 4.69 -12.34
CA ARG A 40 -14.03 5.06 -12.42
C ARG A 40 -13.81 6.54 -12.66
N ASP A 41 -14.68 7.20 -13.42
CA ASP A 41 -14.60 8.64 -13.68
C ASP A 41 -14.75 9.50 -12.42
N ASP A 42 -15.37 8.97 -11.37
CA ASP A 42 -15.55 9.69 -10.12
C ASP A 42 -14.28 9.70 -9.26
N LEU A 43 -13.34 8.78 -9.50
CA LEU A 43 -12.08 8.71 -8.74
C LEU A 43 -11.19 9.95 -8.91
N ARG A 44 -11.32 10.69 -10.00
CA ARG A 44 -10.62 11.98 -10.18
C ARG A 44 -10.95 13.01 -9.10
N TYR A 45 -12.10 12.88 -8.44
CA TYR A 45 -12.53 13.78 -7.35
C TYR A 45 -12.00 13.37 -5.99
N THR A 46 -11.43 12.19 -5.86
CA THR A 46 -10.87 11.70 -4.59
C THR A 46 -9.46 12.21 -4.33
N ARG A 47 -8.74 12.64 -5.37
CA ARG A 47 -7.37 13.14 -5.22
C ARG A 47 -7.35 14.42 -4.38
N ARG A 48 -6.50 14.41 -3.37
CA ARG A 48 -6.23 15.60 -2.57
C ARG A 48 -5.27 16.51 -3.34
N VAL A 49 -5.64 17.77 -3.46
CA VAL A 49 -4.73 18.81 -3.98
C VAL A 49 -4.03 19.41 -2.76
N SER A 50 -2.72 19.27 -2.67
CA SER A 50 -1.94 19.99 -1.66
C SER A 50 -1.93 21.48 -2.02
N CYS A 51 -2.24 22.32 -1.04
CA CYS A 51 -2.33 23.78 -1.19
C CYS A 51 -1.45 24.52 -0.20
N THR A 52 -0.42 23.91 0.39
CA THR A 52 0.42 24.63 1.34
C THR A 52 1.56 25.35 0.62
N SER A 53 1.77 26.60 0.98
CA SER A 53 2.87 27.43 0.47
C SER A 53 4.27 26.90 0.86
N CYS A 54 4.31 25.93 1.78
CA CYS A 54 5.54 25.27 2.22
C CYS A 54 5.96 24.13 1.30
N ASP A 55 5.04 23.66 0.45
CA ASP A 55 5.33 22.67 -0.59
C ASP A 55 5.85 23.38 -1.85
N ALA A 56 6.94 24.14 -1.70
CA ALA A 56 7.70 24.58 -2.84
C ALA A 56 8.23 23.32 -3.55
N GLN A 57 7.36 22.73 -4.35
CA GLN A 57 7.69 21.57 -5.16
C GLN A 57 8.72 22.01 -6.19
N LEU A 58 9.95 21.64 -5.95
CA LEU A 58 10.90 21.60 -7.04
C LEU A 58 10.35 20.64 -8.08
N PRO A 59 10.37 20.99 -9.38
CA PRO A 59 9.89 20.09 -10.43
C PRO A 59 10.49 18.70 -10.25
N GLY A 60 9.63 17.67 -10.13
CA GLY A 60 10.04 16.29 -9.94
C GLY A 60 10.20 15.84 -8.49
N THR A 61 9.94 16.70 -7.48
CA THR A 61 9.89 16.28 -6.08
C THR A 61 8.45 16.29 -5.57
N MET A 62 7.99 15.20 -4.99
CA MET A 62 6.75 15.13 -4.24
C MET A 62 7.06 14.89 -2.76
N SER A 63 6.45 15.69 -1.89
CA SER A 63 6.39 15.36 -0.48
C SER A 63 5.22 14.41 -0.23
N GLU A 64 5.50 13.25 0.34
CA GLU A 64 4.45 12.27 0.67
C GLU A 64 3.58 12.70 1.86
N ASN A 65 3.92 13.80 2.51
CA ASN A 65 3.22 14.32 3.68
C ASN A 65 1.72 14.64 3.44
N HIS A 66 1.33 14.87 2.19
CA HIS A 66 -0.03 15.30 1.82
C HIS A 66 -0.84 14.23 1.09
N ILE A 67 -0.23 13.11 0.76
CA ILE A 67 -0.90 12.03 0.04
C ILE A 67 -1.28 10.89 0.99
N ALA A 68 -2.28 10.15 0.62
CA ALA A 68 -2.62 8.87 1.25
C ALA A 68 -1.71 7.78 0.67
N ALA A 69 -0.50 7.65 1.20
CA ALA A 69 0.50 6.73 0.66
C ALA A 69 0.11 5.27 0.88
N GLU A 70 0.12 4.47 -0.19
CA GLU A 70 -0.08 3.01 -0.12
C GLU A 70 1.10 2.28 0.55
N LEU A 71 2.29 2.85 0.46
CA LEU A 71 3.52 2.31 1.02
C LEU A 71 4.33 3.43 1.70
N PRO A 72 3.84 4.00 2.81
CA PRO A 72 4.55 5.07 3.50
C PRO A 72 5.88 4.57 4.07
N THR A 73 6.95 5.32 3.78
CA THR A 73 8.33 5.04 4.21
C THR A 73 9.01 6.32 4.67
N TYR A 74 10.16 6.21 5.34
CA TYR A 74 11.01 7.38 5.59
C TYR A 74 11.74 7.82 4.30
N GLY A 75 11.93 9.12 4.14
CA GLY A 75 12.84 9.67 3.13
C GLY A 75 12.22 10.59 2.09
N ARG A 76 10.89 10.73 2.06
CA ARG A 76 10.17 11.53 1.06
C ARG A 76 9.36 12.67 1.66
N GLY A 77 9.76 13.17 2.81
CA GLY A 77 9.07 14.27 3.50
C GLY A 77 7.79 13.85 4.22
N ASP A 78 7.48 12.57 4.30
CA ASP A 78 6.42 12.06 5.16
C ASP A 78 6.98 11.84 6.57
N PHE A 79 6.39 12.51 7.55
CA PHE A 79 6.76 12.44 8.96
C PHE A 79 5.77 11.61 9.79
N ARG A 80 4.76 11.03 9.14
CA ARG A 80 3.83 10.09 9.78
C ARG A 80 4.54 8.76 10.05
N GLU A 81 3.88 7.91 10.82
CA GLU A 81 4.41 6.59 11.14
C GLU A 81 4.51 5.71 9.87
N PRO A 82 5.69 5.22 9.49
CA PRO A 82 5.85 4.47 8.25
C PRO A 82 5.31 3.06 8.39
N MET A 83 4.80 2.53 7.28
CA MET A 83 4.42 1.12 7.15
C MET A 83 5.65 0.20 7.08
N LEU A 84 6.71 0.67 6.42
CA LEU A 84 7.94 -0.06 6.21
C LEU A 84 9.15 0.73 6.70
N GLY A 85 9.95 0.15 7.57
CA GLY A 85 11.22 0.66 8.05
C GLY A 85 12.33 -0.38 7.87
N VAL A 86 13.32 -0.04 7.04
CA VAL A 86 14.48 -0.90 6.75
C VAL A 86 15.76 -0.08 6.87
N ARG A 87 16.67 -0.52 7.73
CA ARG A 87 18.00 0.07 7.88
C ARG A 87 19.05 -0.70 7.09
N ASP A 88 19.99 0.03 6.52
CA ASP A 88 21.23 -0.54 6.04
C ASP A 88 22.29 -0.66 7.17
N GLU A 89 23.47 -1.13 6.83
CA GLU A 89 24.58 -1.34 7.76
C GLU A 89 25.08 -0.05 8.42
N THR A 90 24.80 1.11 7.83
CA THR A 90 25.15 2.44 8.40
C THR A 90 24.08 2.99 9.33
N GLY A 91 22.93 2.31 9.45
CA GLY A 91 21.77 2.74 10.22
C GLY A 91 20.85 3.71 9.47
N ASN A 92 21.05 3.92 8.17
CA ASN A 92 20.23 4.80 7.36
C ASN A 92 18.86 4.17 7.09
N LEU A 93 17.79 4.89 7.46
CA LEU A 93 16.37 4.47 7.31
C LEU A 93 15.71 4.98 6.03
N LEU A 94 16.37 5.88 5.29
CA LEU A 94 15.76 6.46 4.11
C LEU A 94 15.54 5.40 3.03
N LEU A 95 14.32 5.37 2.49
CA LEU A 95 13.92 4.48 1.40
C LEU A 95 13.47 5.29 0.19
N HIS A 96 13.91 4.85 -0.98
CA HIS A 96 13.49 5.41 -2.27
C HIS A 96 12.88 4.32 -3.15
N LEU A 97 11.79 3.71 -2.66
CA LEU A 97 11.05 2.70 -3.39
C LEU A 97 10.28 3.34 -4.54
N VAL A 98 10.55 2.92 -5.76
CA VAL A 98 9.86 3.36 -6.98
C VAL A 98 9.22 2.18 -7.67
N TYR A 99 8.05 2.41 -8.25
CA TYR A 99 7.34 1.40 -9.03
C TYR A 99 8.17 0.90 -10.21
N THR A 100 8.25 -0.42 -10.36
CA THR A 100 8.98 -1.07 -11.45
C THR A 100 8.10 -1.98 -12.31
N GLY A 101 6.92 -2.38 -11.82
CA GLY A 101 6.02 -3.20 -12.60
C GLY A 101 4.91 -3.84 -11.78
N HIS A 102 4.01 -4.52 -12.48
CA HIS A 102 2.92 -5.28 -11.87
C HIS A 102 2.59 -6.52 -12.69
N ARG A 103 1.88 -7.45 -12.08
CA ARG A 103 1.28 -8.62 -12.75
C ARG A 103 0.06 -9.11 -11.99
N ILE A 104 -0.82 -9.81 -12.71
CA ILE A 104 -1.99 -10.48 -12.13
C ILE A 104 -1.73 -11.98 -12.13
N LEU A 105 -2.07 -12.63 -11.03
CA LEU A 105 -1.87 -14.07 -10.84
C LEU A 105 -2.97 -14.66 -9.95
N PRO A 106 -3.15 -16.00 -9.97
CA PRO A 106 -3.96 -16.67 -8.97
C PRO A 106 -3.46 -16.36 -7.57
N GLN A 107 -4.36 -16.35 -6.59
CA GLN A 107 -4.00 -16.06 -5.19
C GLN A 107 -2.83 -16.93 -4.72
N PRO A 108 -1.70 -16.33 -4.31
CA PRO A 108 -0.56 -17.10 -3.81
C PRO A 108 -0.85 -17.62 -2.40
N ARG A 109 -0.32 -18.79 -2.09
CA ARG A 109 -0.27 -19.28 -0.72
C ARG A 109 0.87 -18.56 0.01
N LEU A 110 0.56 -18.00 1.17
CA LEU A 110 1.55 -17.38 2.06
C LEU A 110 1.92 -18.38 3.16
N ASP A 111 3.17 -18.83 3.15
CA ASP A 111 3.64 -19.79 4.16
C ASP A 111 3.66 -19.15 5.55
N GLY A 112 3.21 -19.92 6.54
CA GLY A 112 3.19 -19.50 7.96
C GLY A 112 2.14 -18.45 8.33
N MET A 113 1.25 -18.08 7.39
CA MET A 113 0.17 -17.11 7.63
C MET A 113 -1.20 -17.73 7.36
N PRO A 114 -2.26 -17.26 8.04
CA PRO A 114 -3.62 -17.60 7.65
C PRO A 114 -3.88 -17.22 6.19
N SER A 115 -4.49 -18.12 5.44
CA SER A 115 -4.78 -17.92 4.01
C SER A 115 -6.27 -18.09 3.76
N THR A 116 -6.78 -17.30 2.81
CA THR A 116 -8.10 -17.45 2.19
C THR A 116 -7.93 -18.13 0.83
N PHE A 117 -9.02 -18.43 0.15
CA PHE A 117 -9.01 -19.10 -1.14
C PHE A 117 -10.01 -18.44 -2.11
N GLY A 118 -9.77 -18.60 -3.40
CA GLY A 118 -10.69 -18.20 -4.46
C GLY A 118 -10.56 -16.77 -4.94
N GLY A 119 -9.52 -16.07 -4.50
CA GLY A 119 -9.22 -14.73 -4.99
C GLY A 119 -8.29 -14.71 -6.20
N GLU A 120 -8.24 -13.57 -6.87
CA GLU A 120 -7.25 -13.21 -7.86
C GLU A 120 -6.35 -12.11 -7.28
N THR A 121 -5.06 -12.16 -7.54
CA THR A 121 -4.08 -11.26 -6.89
C THR A 121 -3.38 -10.37 -7.91
N LEU A 122 -3.37 -9.07 -7.62
CA LEU A 122 -2.47 -8.11 -8.23
C LEU A 122 -1.19 -8.02 -7.40
N GLU A 123 -0.04 -8.32 -8.01
CA GLU A 123 1.28 -7.99 -7.47
C GLU A 123 1.75 -6.66 -8.06
N VAL A 124 2.20 -5.74 -7.21
CA VAL A 124 2.81 -4.47 -7.62
C VAL A 124 4.19 -4.36 -7.00
N THR A 125 5.19 -4.20 -7.84
CA THR A 125 6.61 -4.23 -7.45
C THR A 125 7.19 -2.83 -7.36
N PHE A 126 7.89 -2.57 -6.26
CA PHE A 126 8.66 -1.35 -6.00
C PHE A 126 10.09 -1.71 -5.67
N GLU A 127 11.05 -0.94 -6.15
CA GLU A 127 12.46 -1.19 -5.89
C GLU A 127 13.19 0.08 -5.46
N ASP A 128 14.08 -0.09 -4.48
CA ASP A 128 15.12 0.86 -4.13
C ASP A 128 16.47 0.29 -4.60
N GLY A 129 16.95 0.79 -5.74
CA GLY A 129 18.16 0.28 -6.35
C GLY A 129 19.44 0.63 -5.57
N GLU A 130 19.44 1.72 -4.80
CA GLU A 130 20.60 2.10 -4.00
C GLU A 130 20.70 1.23 -2.74
N LYS A 131 19.58 1.01 -2.07
CA LYS A 131 19.53 0.15 -0.89
C LYS A 131 19.52 -1.35 -1.22
N GLY A 132 19.15 -1.71 -2.44
CA GLY A 132 18.99 -3.11 -2.87
C GLY A 132 17.78 -3.78 -2.24
N LEU A 133 16.68 -3.06 -2.07
CA LEU A 133 15.44 -3.56 -1.50
C LEU A 133 14.36 -3.64 -2.57
N ARG A 134 13.64 -4.77 -2.62
CA ARG A 134 12.40 -4.90 -3.37
C ARG A 134 11.24 -5.12 -2.41
N ALA A 135 10.18 -4.35 -2.58
CA ALA A 135 8.91 -4.53 -1.90
C ALA A 135 7.83 -4.90 -2.93
N VAL A 136 7.12 -5.98 -2.70
CA VAL A 136 6.02 -6.43 -3.54
C VAL A 136 4.74 -6.37 -2.74
N LEU A 137 3.83 -5.50 -3.14
CA LEU A 137 2.49 -5.41 -2.58
C LEU A 137 1.57 -6.40 -3.27
N LEU A 138 0.85 -7.20 -2.49
CA LEU A 138 -0.09 -8.20 -2.96
C LEU A 138 -1.50 -7.77 -2.56
N TYR A 139 -2.36 -7.60 -3.55
CA TYR A 139 -3.76 -7.24 -3.36
C TYR A 139 -4.62 -8.37 -3.90
N THR A 140 -5.31 -9.10 -3.03
CA THR A 140 -6.19 -10.19 -3.45
C THR A 140 -7.65 -9.76 -3.34
N LEU A 141 -8.34 -9.78 -4.47
CA LEU A 141 -9.76 -9.45 -4.57
C LEU A 141 -10.58 -10.73 -4.72
N PHE A 142 -11.70 -10.81 -4.00
CA PHE A 142 -12.64 -11.92 -4.05
C PHE A 142 -13.85 -11.53 -4.91
N ALA A 143 -14.23 -12.41 -5.85
CA ALA A 143 -15.33 -12.13 -6.77
C ALA A 143 -16.69 -12.01 -6.08
N ASP A 144 -16.91 -12.84 -5.05
CA ASP A 144 -18.19 -13.05 -4.40
C ASP A 144 -18.27 -12.47 -2.98
N ALA A 145 -17.36 -11.57 -2.63
CA ALA A 145 -17.33 -10.96 -1.30
C ALA A 145 -16.86 -9.50 -1.37
N ALA A 146 -17.46 -8.63 -0.56
CA ALA A 146 -16.99 -7.27 -0.34
C ALA A 146 -15.68 -7.27 0.47
N ALA A 147 -14.68 -7.99 -0.01
CA ALA A 147 -13.43 -8.22 0.70
C ALA A 147 -12.22 -8.12 -0.23
N LEU A 148 -11.17 -7.54 0.32
CA LEU A 148 -9.84 -7.48 -0.26
C LEU A 148 -8.83 -7.83 0.84
N THR A 149 -7.88 -8.68 0.53
CA THR A 149 -6.74 -8.90 1.42
C THR A 149 -5.49 -8.24 0.88
N ARG A 150 -4.63 -7.83 1.79
CA ARG A 150 -3.37 -7.18 1.45
C ARG A 150 -2.22 -7.85 2.20
N ALA A 151 -1.11 -8.06 1.50
CA ALA A 151 0.14 -8.56 2.06
C ALA A 151 1.32 -7.87 1.40
N MET A 152 2.49 -7.98 2.02
CA MET A 152 3.74 -7.46 1.47
C MET A 152 4.80 -8.54 1.53
N ARG A 153 5.56 -8.69 0.44
CA ARG A 153 6.77 -9.50 0.38
C ARG A 153 7.97 -8.58 0.20
N LEU A 154 9.00 -8.80 1.02
CA LEU A 154 10.24 -8.06 0.97
C LEU A 154 11.36 -8.98 0.50
N GLU A 155 12.21 -8.46 -0.38
CA GLU A 155 13.35 -9.18 -0.93
C GLU A 155 14.59 -8.28 -0.84
N ASN A 156 15.66 -8.78 -0.23
CA ASN A 156 16.98 -8.15 -0.36
C ASN A 156 17.55 -8.58 -1.72
N ILE A 157 17.59 -7.65 -2.66
CA ILE A 157 18.12 -7.84 -4.02
C ILE A 157 19.53 -7.27 -4.18
N GLY A 158 20.08 -6.69 -3.11
CA GLY A 158 21.43 -6.15 -3.06
C GLY A 158 22.45 -7.11 -2.43
N ALA A 159 23.67 -6.64 -2.28
CA ALA A 159 24.77 -7.40 -1.68
C ALA A 159 24.95 -7.14 -0.17
N HIS A 160 24.34 -6.09 0.36
CA HIS A 160 24.51 -5.66 1.75
C HIS A 160 23.42 -6.22 2.66
N THR A 161 23.73 -6.33 3.93
CA THR A 161 22.75 -6.73 4.95
C THR A 161 21.73 -5.61 5.17
N LEU A 162 20.47 -5.96 5.20
CA LEU A 162 19.38 -5.05 5.58
C LEU A 162 18.75 -5.51 6.88
N MET A 163 18.44 -4.56 7.74
CA MET A 163 17.76 -4.79 9.01
C MET A 163 16.32 -4.31 8.92
N LEU A 164 15.39 -5.23 9.11
CA LEU A 164 13.95 -4.93 9.09
C LEU A 164 13.51 -4.49 10.49
N ASP A 165 13.19 -3.20 10.63
CA ASP A 165 12.69 -2.64 11.89
C ASP A 165 11.17 -2.72 11.97
N ARG A 166 10.50 -2.60 10.81
CA ARG A 166 9.05 -2.57 10.73
C ARG A 166 8.56 -3.07 9.38
N ALA A 167 7.49 -3.86 9.40
CA ALA A 167 6.73 -4.25 8.22
C ALA A 167 5.27 -4.47 8.61
N PHE A 168 4.41 -3.51 8.32
CA PHE A 168 2.97 -3.66 8.47
C PHE A 168 2.36 -4.20 7.18
N GLY A 169 1.28 -4.98 7.28
CA GLY A 169 0.58 -5.53 6.13
C GLY A 169 -0.10 -4.46 5.28
N PHE A 170 -0.53 -3.35 5.91
CA PHE A 170 -1.11 -2.20 5.23
C PHE A 170 -1.01 -0.93 6.08
N SER A 171 -1.12 0.21 5.41
CA SER A 171 -1.39 1.52 5.98
C SER A 171 -2.61 2.08 5.25
N PHE A 172 -3.49 2.77 5.96
CA PHE A 172 -4.73 3.25 5.39
C PHE A 172 -5.18 4.57 6.02
N ASP A 173 -5.32 5.59 5.20
CA ASP A 173 -5.83 6.91 5.61
C ASP A 173 -7.35 6.94 5.43
N LEU A 174 -8.08 6.89 6.53
CA LEU A 174 -9.53 6.98 6.51
C LEU A 174 -9.98 8.43 6.28
N PRO A 175 -11.09 8.66 5.55
CA PRO A 175 -11.71 9.98 5.47
C PRO A 175 -12.08 10.51 6.86
N VAL A 176 -12.18 11.82 7.00
CA VAL A 176 -12.63 12.41 8.28
C VAL A 176 -14.03 11.90 8.63
N GLY A 177 -14.19 11.31 9.82
CA GLY A 177 -15.43 10.69 10.24
C GLY A 177 -15.40 10.26 11.71
N ALA A 178 -16.50 9.72 12.19
CA ALA A 178 -16.57 9.06 13.49
C ALA A 178 -16.25 7.57 13.30
N TYR A 179 -15.19 7.10 13.93
CA TYR A 179 -14.73 5.72 13.86
C TYR A 179 -14.65 5.12 15.26
N GLU A 180 -14.92 3.84 15.35
CA GLU A 180 -14.75 3.05 16.55
C GLU A 180 -13.74 1.94 16.28
N THR A 181 -12.83 1.70 17.22
CA THR A 181 -11.91 0.56 17.16
C THR A 181 -12.44 -0.52 18.09
N LEU A 182 -12.78 -1.66 17.52
CA LEU A 182 -13.16 -2.85 18.29
C LEU A 182 -11.95 -3.79 18.38
N THR A 183 -11.48 -4.03 19.59
CA THR A 183 -10.42 -4.98 19.86
C THR A 183 -10.97 -6.15 20.67
N LEU A 184 -10.80 -7.35 20.16
CA LEU A 184 -11.14 -8.58 20.86
C LEU A 184 -9.90 -9.08 21.59
N ALA A 185 -9.87 -8.90 22.89
CA ALA A 185 -8.84 -9.48 23.74
C ALA A 185 -9.09 -10.97 23.96
N GLY A 186 -8.07 -11.69 24.40
CA GLY A 186 -8.23 -13.09 24.72
C GLY A 186 -7.08 -13.63 25.55
N SER A 187 -7.40 -14.63 26.35
CA SER A 187 -6.45 -15.49 27.05
C SER A 187 -6.90 -16.94 26.89
N TRP A 188 -6.11 -17.88 27.33
CA TRP A 188 -6.51 -19.28 27.32
C TRP A 188 -7.83 -19.48 28.09
N ALA A 189 -8.82 -20.10 27.45
CA ALA A 189 -10.19 -20.32 27.96
C ALA A 189 -11.04 -19.03 28.16
N ALA A 190 -10.57 -17.86 27.65
CA ALA A 190 -11.32 -16.58 27.66
C ALA A 190 -11.03 -15.81 26.36
N GLU A 191 -11.39 -16.41 25.24
CA GLU A 191 -11.10 -15.86 23.92
C GLU A 191 -12.21 -14.92 23.44
N ARG A 192 -11.83 -13.91 22.63
CA ARG A 192 -12.73 -12.95 21.97
C ARG A 192 -13.59 -12.13 22.95
N THR A 193 -13.01 -11.70 24.04
CA THR A 193 -13.67 -10.77 24.96
C THR A 193 -13.53 -9.33 24.42
N PRO A 194 -14.65 -8.58 24.23
CA PRO A 194 -14.60 -7.18 23.82
C PRO A 194 -13.94 -6.27 24.84
#